data_24fa2a9ea348129c092a78815722adb6
#
_entry.id   24fa2a9ea348129c092a78815722adb6
#
_cell.length_a   1.000
_cell.length_b   1.000
_cell.length_c   1.000
_cell.angle_alpha   90.00
_cell.angle_beta   90.00
_cell.angle_gamma   90.00
#
_symmetry.space_group_name_H-M   'P 1'
#
loop_
_entity.id
_entity.type
_entity.pdbx_description
1 polymer ?
#
loop_
_entity_poly.entity_id
_entity_poly.type
_entity_poly.pdbx_seq_one_letter_code
_entity_poly.pdbx_strand_id
1 'polypeptide(L)'
;ALAEARSLCGQHADWAEPWRLAGSLHKDLGQPDEARAALQRATTLEPGDALSAWLLAGLRGAHDAAVPPLPPPGYVETLFDAYAAEFEQHLESLEYRAPELLLPGLVGRRYATALDLGCGTGRVGRLVRPLVGRLEGLDVSSAMVEQARAMGVYDELHVAELLAHLRQRPAASLALVMAADVFIYLGDLDPVFAAVRRTLAPGGVFAFSVETAPPGSAVALRPTARYAHGQAHLEALAARHGLVPACAPEAATLRLEQRQPVAGQLWWLAAPAQQERP
;
A
#
# COMPACT_ATOMS: atom_id res chain seq x y z
N ALA A 1 14.97 23.29 -0.23
CA ALA A 1 14.81 22.20 -1.21
C ALA A 1 14.25 22.70 -2.57
N LEU A 2 12.99 23.25 -2.65
CA LEU A 2 12.43 23.65 -3.97
C LEU A 2 13.22 24.79 -4.65
N ALA A 3 13.62 25.83 -3.89
CA ALA A 3 14.43 26.93 -4.43
C ALA A 3 15.79 26.44 -4.97
N GLU A 4 16.37 25.48 -4.30
CA GLU A 4 17.63 24.83 -4.70
C GLU A 4 17.44 23.98 -5.98
N ALA A 5 16.40 23.15 -6.04
CA ALA A 5 16.07 22.39 -7.23
C ALA A 5 15.87 23.30 -8.45
N ARG A 6 15.11 24.40 -8.29
CA ARG A 6 14.93 25.40 -9.35
C ARG A 6 16.24 26.07 -9.77
N SER A 7 17.13 26.38 -8.82
CA SER A 7 18.44 26.94 -9.15
C SER A 7 19.28 25.97 -9.99
N LEU A 8 19.27 24.67 -9.63
CA LEU A 8 19.92 23.63 -10.38
C LEU A 8 19.32 23.42 -11.78
N CYS A 9 18.00 23.51 -11.92
CA CYS A 9 17.35 23.50 -13.24
C CYS A 9 17.82 24.66 -14.14
N GLY A 10 18.07 25.83 -13.56
CA GLY A 10 18.58 26.99 -14.30
C GLY A 10 20.03 26.86 -14.69
N GLN A 11 20.87 26.26 -13.83
CA GLN A 11 22.29 26.07 -14.08
C GLN A 11 22.59 24.87 -15.00
N HIS A 12 21.75 23.84 -14.96
CA HIS A 12 21.90 22.57 -15.67
C HIS A 12 20.58 22.18 -16.36
N ALA A 13 20.16 23.01 -17.34
CA ALA A 13 18.86 22.85 -18.00
C ALA A 13 18.71 21.55 -18.83
N ASP A 14 19.80 20.89 -19.13
CA ASP A 14 19.94 19.62 -19.85
C ASP A 14 20.07 18.39 -18.92
N TRP A 15 20.08 18.58 -17.63
CA TRP A 15 20.18 17.50 -16.64
C TRP A 15 18.78 17.14 -16.09
N ALA A 16 18.38 15.88 -16.20
CA ALA A 16 17.02 15.44 -15.87
C ALA A 16 16.72 15.45 -14.36
N GLU A 17 17.70 15.10 -13.53
CA GLU A 17 17.49 14.91 -12.09
C GLU A 17 16.99 16.16 -11.35
N PRO A 18 17.52 17.39 -11.56
CA PRO A 18 16.94 18.59 -10.95
C PRO A 18 15.48 18.82 -11.32
N TRP A 19 15.10 18.52 -12.57
CA TRP A 19 13.72 18.66 -13.03
C TRP A 19 12.81 17.62 -12.38
N ARG A 20 13.26 16.40 -12.23
CA ARG A 20 12.53 15.34 -11.49
C ARG A 20 12.32 15.74 -10.04
N LEU A 21 13.38 16.21 -9.36
CA LEU A 21 13.30 16.69 -7.98
C LEU A 21 12.34 17.86 -7.84
N ALA A 22 12.45 18.87 -8.71
CA ALA A 22 11.53 20.01 -8.73
C ALA A 22 10.07 19.56 -8.93
N GLY A 23 9.84 18.64 -9.85
CA GLY A 23 8.51 18.07 -10.13
C GLY A 23 7.93 17.32 -8.94
N SER A 24 8.72 16.51 -8.23
CA SER A 24 8.31 15.82 -7.01
C SER A 24 7.96 16.82 -5.90
N LEU A 25 8.81 17.81 -5.67
CA LEU A 25 8.57 18.86 -4.66
C LEU A 25 7.33 19.71 -4.97
N HIS A 26 7.09 20.07 -6.24
CA HIS A 26 5.88 20.76 -6.65
C HIS A 26 4.62 19.91 -6.39
N LYS A 27 4.68 18.61 -6.69
CA LYS A 27 3.61 17.67 -6.39
C LYS A 27 3.28 17.67 -4.89
N ASP A 28 4.29 17.56 -4.03
CA ASP A 28 4.12 17.53 -2.56
C ASP A 28 3.57 18.85 -2.01
N LEU A 29 3.84 19.94 -2.67
CA LEU A 29 3.30 21.28 -2.35
C LEU A 29 1.90 21.53 -2.94
N GLY A 30 1.28 20.55 -3.60
CA GLY A 30 -0.03 20.70 -4.22
C GLY A 30 -0.04 21.65 -5.44
N GLN A 31 1.05 21.71 -6.18
CA GLN A 31 1.25 22.53 -7.38
C GLN A 31 1.30 21.62 -8.63
N PRO A 32 0.15 21.07 -9.09
CA PRO A 32 0.14 20.00 -10.10
C PRO A 32 0.59 20.46 -11.49
N ASP A 33 0.39 21.71 -11.85
CA ASP A 33 0.77 22.20 -13.18
C ASP A 33 2.28 22.41 -13.29
N GLU A 34 2.90 22.97 -12.26
CA GLU A 34 4.36 23.11 -12.15
C GLU A 34 5.02 21.72 -12.05
N ALA A 35 4.43 20.83 -11.28
CA ALA A 35 4.91 19.45 -11.16
C ALA A 35 4.90 18.74 -12.53
N ARG A 36 3.80 18.88 -13.28
CA ARG A 36 3.66 18.31 -14.63
C ARG A 36 4.69 18.87 -15.60
N ALA A 37 4.88 20.19 -15.61
CA ALA A 37 5.85 20.84 -16.49
C ALA A 37 7.28 20.36 -16.21
N ALA A 38 7.67 20.31 -14.94
CA ALA A 38 9.01 19.86 -14.53
C ALA A 38 9.24 18.37 -14.87
N LEU A 39 8.28 17.48 -14.56
CA LEU A 39 8.40 16.06 -14.87
C LEU A 39 8.36 15.78 -16.38
N GLN A 40 7.61 16.55 -17.17
CA GLN A 40 7.67 16.46 -18.63
C GLN A 40 9.06 16.82 -19.15
N ARG A 41 9.69 17.84 -18.58
CA ARG A 41 11.05 18.19 -18.95
C ARG A 41 12.03 17.07 -18.60
N ALA A 42 11.91 16.48 -17.40
CA ALA A 42 12.74 15.34 -16.97
C ALA A 42 12.60 14.16 -17.95
N THR A 43 11.38 13.75 -18.30
CA THR A 43 11.13 12.65 -19.26
C THR A 43 11.58 12.97 -20.69
N THR A 44 11.61 14.25 -21.09
CA THR A 44 12.17 14.64 -22.38
C THR A 44 13.69 14.49 -22.41
N LEU A 45 14.35 14.84 -21.31
CA LEU A 45 15.80 14.72 -21.17
C LEU A 45 16.25 13.27 -20.97
N GLU A 46 15.48 12.50 -20.23
CA GLU A 46 15.73 11.08 -19.94
C GLU A 46 14.46 10.25 -20.18
N PRO A 47 14.20 9.79 -21.43
CA PRO A 47 12.99 9.06 -21.78
C PRO A 47 12.83 7.73 -21.01
N GLY A 48 13.92 7.18 -20.46
CA GLY A 48 13.93 5.97 -19.63
C GLY A 48 13.66 6.22 -18.15
N ASP A 49 13.45 7.46 -17.70
CA ASP A 49 13.15 7.78 -16.30
C ASP A 49 11.76 7.28 -15.89
N ALA A 50 11.72 6.05 -15.35
CA ALA A 50 10.50 5.39 -14.92
C ALA A 50 9.78 6.16 -13.80
N LEU A 51 10.53 6.86 -12.92
CA LEU A 51 9.93 7.62 -11.81
C LEU A 51 9.18 8.85 -12.33
N SER A 52 9.82 9.65 -13.17
CA SER A 52 9.14 10.81 -13.78
C SER A 52 7.92 10.41 -14.61
N ALA A 53 8.02 9.30 -15.38
CA ALA A 53 6.90 8.79 -16.18
C ALA A 53 5.73 8.33 -15.30
N TRP A 54 6.01 7.63 -14.19
CA TRP A 54 5.01 7.16 -13.25
C TRP A 54 4.33 8.32 -12.50
N LEU A 55 5.10 9.29 -12.01
CA LEU A 55 4.55 10.49 -11.37
C LEU A 55 3.67 11.31 -12.33
N LEU A 56 4.08 11.43 -13.60
CA LEU A 56 3.28 12.08 -14.64
C LEU A 56 1.97 11.34 -14.91
N ALA A 57 1.97 10.01 -14.91
CA ALA A 57 0.75 9.21 -15.06
C ALA A 57 -0.25 9.55 -13.94
N GLY A 58 0.21 9.62 -12.69
CA GLY A 58 -0.60 10.04 -11.55
C GLY A 58 -1.15 11.47 -11.70
N LEU A 59 -0.31 12.44 -12.06
CA LEU A 59 -0.73 13.84 -12.27
C LEU A 59 -1.71 14.03 -13.44
N ARG A 60 -1.74 13.09 -14.39
CA ARG A 60 -2.72 13.06 -15.50
C ARG A 60 -4.01 12.36 -15.11
N GLY A 61 -4.08 11.76 -13.92
CA GLY A 61 -5.23 11.00 -13.48
C GLY A 61 -5.39 9.68 -14.27
N ALA A 62 -4.29 8.94 -14.45
CA ALA A 62 -4.33 7.64 -15.13
C ALA A 62 -5.26 6.67 -14.42
N HIS A 63 -6.11 5.97 -15.18
CA HIS A 63 -6.98 4.91 -14.67
C HIS A 63 -7.04 3.72 -15.62
N ASP A 64 -7.43 2.57 -15.06
CA ASP A 64 -7.62 1.29 -15.74
C ASP A 64 -6.39 0.88 -16.56
N ALA A 65 -6.51 0.60 -17.83
CA ALA A 65 -5.40 0.12 -18.68
C ALA A 65 -4.23 1.11 -18.83
N ALA A 66 -4.42 2.39 -18.51
CA ALA A 66 -3.35 3.40 -18.53
C ALA A 66 -2.54 3.47 -17.22
N VAL A 67 -2.97 2.75 -16.19
CA VAL A 67 -2.29 2.74 -14.88
C VAL A 67 -1.09 1.81 -14.93
N PRO A 68 0.14 2.27 -14.63
CA PRO A 68 1.27 1.36 -14.41
C PRO A 68 0.94 0.38 -13.27
N PRO A 69 1.24 -0.93 -13.43
CA PRO A 69 0.84 -1.94 -12.43
C PRO A 69 1.57 -1.79 -11.08
N LEU A 70 2.76 -1.21 -11.11
CA LEU A 70 3.63 -1.02 -9.94
C LEU A 70 4.34 0.34 -10.02
N PRO A 71 4.75 0.91 -8.87
CA PRO A 71 5.70 2.00 -8.85
C PRO A 71 7.07 1.55 -9.36
N PRO A 72 7.98 2.46 -9.70
CA PRO A 72 9.36 2.11 -10.05
C PRO A 72 10.04 1.30 -8.94
N PRO A 73 10.92 0.35 -9.29
CA PRO A 73 11.68 -0.43 -8.32
C PRO A 73 12.42 0.47 -7.31
N GLY A 74 12.39 0.09 -6.04
CA GLY A 74 13.05 0.81 -4.95
C GLY A 74 12.33 2.10 -4.49
N TYR A 75 11.29 2.57 -5.20
CA TYR A 75 10.58 3.81 -4.83
C TYR A 75 9.99 3.72 -3.42
N VAL A 76 9.25 2.66 -3.13
CA VAL A 76 8.56 2.48 -1.84
C VAL A 76 9.58 2.31 -0.71
N GLU A 77 10.61 1.49 -0.92
CA GLU A 77 11.70 1.28 0.03
C GLU A 77 12.39 2.61 0.40
N THR A 78 12.88 3.35 -0.62
CA THR A 78 13.55 4.64 -0.42
C THR A 78 12.65 5.66 0.30
N LEU A 79 11.36 5.69 -0.06
CA LEU A 79 10.38 6.57 0.57
C LEU A 79 10.28 6.29 2.06
N PHE A 80 10.07 5.03 2.45
CA PHE A 80 9.85 4.66 3.84
C PHE A 80 11.13 4.65 4.68
N ASP A 81 12.29 4.31 4.11
CA ASP A 81 13.57 4.43 4.82
C ASP A 81 13.88 5.90 5.17
N ALA A 82 13.65 6.83 4.25
CA ALA A 82 13.84 8.25 4.51
C ALA A 82 12.83 8.83 5.53
N TYR A 83 11.67 8.20 5.64
CA TYR A 83 10.53 8.72 6.39
C TYR A 83 10.35 8.10 7.76
N ALA A 84 11.04 6.99 8.04
CA ALA A 84 10.83 6.17 9.22
C ALA A 84 10.93 6.95 10.55
N ALA A 85 11.88 7.89 10.67
CA ALA A 85 12.10 8.64 11.91
C ALA A 85 10.91 9.53 12.32
N GLU A 86 10.16 10.07 11.35
CA GLU A 86 9.05 11.00 11.56
C GLU A 86 7.68 10.33 11.34
N PHE A 87 7.67 9.04 10.99
CA PHE A 87 6.50 8.33 10.51
C PHE A 87 5.33 8.34 11.48
N GLU A 88 5.54 7.99 12.73
CA GLU A 88 4.48 7.96 13.76
C GLU A 88 3.86 9.34 13.98
N GLN A 89 4.69 10.38 14.11
CA GLN A 89 4.21 11.75 14.28
C GLN A 89 3.39 12.21 13.08
N HIS A 90 3.81 11.80 11.86
CA HIS A 90 3.06 12.14 10.67
C HIS A 90 1.72 11.41 10.61
N LEU A 91 1.66 10.11 10.90
CA LEU A 91 0.41 9.36 10.97
C LEU A 91 -0.58 9.98 11.97
N GLU A 92 -0.09 10.46 13.12
CA GLU A 92 -0.91 11.21 14.07
C GLU A 92 -1.47 12.49 13.45
N SER A 93 -0.65 13.25 12.72
CA SER A 93 -1.08 14.48 12.05
C SER A 93 -2.11 14.24 10.94
N LEU A 94 -2.11 13.06 10.35
CA LEU A 94 -3.07 12.61 9.34
C LEU A 94 -4.36 12.02 9.95
N GLU A 95 -4.47 11.89 11.26
CA GLU A 95 -5.56 11.18 11.95
C GLU A 95 -5.75 9.76 11.36
N TYR A 96 -4.63 9.07 11.10
CA TYR A 96 -4.62 7.77 10.44
C TYR A 96 -5.27 6.70 11.31
N ARG A 97 -6.26 5.98 10.75
CA ARG A 97 -7.11 5.05 11.50
C ARG A 97 -7.33 3.68 10.84
N ALA A 98 -6.70 3.40 9.71
CA ALA A 98 -6.95 2.14 9.00
C ALA A 98 -6.76 0.88 9.87
N PRO A 99 -5.72 0.77 10.74
CA PRO A 99 -5.58 -0.38 11.64
C PRO A 99 -6.75 -0.56 12.60
N GLU A 100 -7.19 0.53 13.25
CA GLU A 100 -8.32 0.52 14.19
C GLU A 100 -9.64 0.19 13.50
N LEU A 101 -9.82 0.64 12.26
CA LEU A 101 -11.00 0.38 11.45
C LEU A 101 -11.07 -1.06 10.94
N LEU A 102 -9.92 -1.73 10.74
CA LEU A 102 -9.89 -3.15 10.35
C LEU A 102 -10.18 -4.11 11.52
N LEU A 103 -9.91 -3.69 12.76
CA LEU A 103 -10.00 -4.54 13.92
C LEU A 103 -11.42 -5.13 14.18
N PRO A 104 -12.54 -4.39 14.03
CA PRO A 104 -13.87 -4.93 14.28
C PRO A 104 -14.21 -6.20 13.51
N GLY A 105 -13.77 -6.34 12.27
CA GLY A 105 -13.99 -7.57 11.49
C GLY A 105 -13.12 -8.75 11.88
N LEU A 106 -12.19 -8.57 12.82
CA LEU A 106 -11.26 -9.60 13.31
C LEU A 106 -11.59 -10.06 14.74
N VAL A 107 -12.30 -9.26 15.54
CA VAL A 107 -12.65 -9.61 16.93
C VAL A 107 -13.63 -10.75 16.98
N GLY A 108 -13.63 -11.50 18.10
CA GLY A 108 -14.47 -12.70 18.29
C GLY A 108 -13.88 -13.99 17.72
N ARG A 109 -12.69 -13.92 17.11
CA ARG A 109 -11.92 -15.08 16.62
C ARG A 109 -10.51 -15.11 17.22
N ARG A 110 -9.91 -16.28 17.21
CA ARG A 110 -8.48 -16.49 17.51
C ARG A 110 -7.80 -17.03 16.26
N TYR A 111 -6.64 -16.49 15.95
CA TYR A 111 -5.87 -16.87 14.78
C TYR A 111 -4.58 -17.56 15.23
N ALA A 112 -4.37 -18.81 14.81
CA ALA A 112 -3.15 -19.54 15.18
C ALA A 112 -1.90 -18.83 14.65
N THR A 113 -1.95 -18.37 13.39
CA THR A 113 -0.85 -17.71 12.70
C THR A 113 -1.38 -16.48 11.94
N ALA A 114 -0.63 -15.40 11.98
CA ALA A 114 -0.95 -14.21 11.20
C ALA A 114 0.29 -13.62 10.53
N LEU A 115 0.10 -12.99 9.38
CA LEU A 115 1.10 -12.24 8.64
C LEU A 115 0.59 -10.82 8.38
N ASP A 116 1.38 -9.84 8.81
CA ASP A 116 1.16 -8.42 8.58
C ASP A 116 2.03 -7.95 7.41
N LEU A 117 1.40 -7.70 6.27
CA LEU A 117 2.04 -7.25 5.04
C LEU A 117 2.23 -5.74 5.09
N GLY A 118 3.46 -5.26 4.91
CA GLY A 118 3.80 -3.86 5.08
C GLY A 118 3.54 -3.41 6.52
N CYS A 119 4.16 -4.10 7.48
CA CYS A 119 3.90 -3.91 8.91
C CYS A 119 4.31 -2.51 9.44
N GLY A 120 5.11 -1.77 8.66
CA GLY A 120 5.61 -0.46 9.05
C GLY A 120 6.27 -0.49 10.44
N THR A 121 5.87 0.43 11.29
CA THR A 121 6.34 0.52 12.69
C THR A 121 5.65 -0.46 13.64
N GLY A 122 4.67 -1.25 13.17
CA GLY A 122 4.01 -2.29 13.98
C GLY A 122 2.64 -1.90 14.56
N ARG A 123 1.98 -0.86 14.06
CA ARG A 123 0.66 -0.41 14.59
C ARG A 123 -0.41 -1.49 14.51
N VAL A 124 -0.54 -2.17 13.36
CA VAL A 124 -1.47 -3.29 13.18
C VAL A 124 -1.12 -4.42 14.14
N GLY A 125 0.16 -4.81 14.19
CA GLY A 125 0.65 -5.88 15.06
C GLY A 125 0.26 -5.68 16.51
N ARG A 126 0.43 -4.47 17.05
CA ARG A 126 0.04 -4.13 18.43
C ARG A 126 -1.45 -4.36 18.69
N LEU A 127 -2.31 -3.98 17.74
CA LEU A 127 -3.76 -4.12 17.90
C LEU A 127 -4.22 -5.58 17.83
N VAL A 128 -3.62 -6.37 16.93
CA VAL A 128 -4.05 -7.75 16.69
C VAL A 128 -3.33 -8.78 17.55
N ARG A 129 -2.20 -8.43 18.19
CA ARG A 129 -1.43 -9.34 19.06
C ARG A 129 -2.28 -10.16 20.02
N PRO A 130 -3.29 -9.59 20.72
CA PRO A 130 -4.15 -10.35 21.62
C PRO A 130 -4.99 -11.43 20.94
N LEU A 131 -5.19 -11.34 19.62
CA LEU A 131 -6.02 -12.26 18.83
C LEU A 131 -5.20 -13.38 18.17
N VAL A 132 -3.85 -13.30 18.19
CA VAL A 132 -2.97 -14.13 17.36
C VAL A 132 -2.01 -14.96 18.22
N GLY A 133 -1.86 -16.24 17.89
CA GLY A 133 -0.88 -17.13 18.50
C GLY A 133 0.55 -16.82 18.08
N ARG A 134 0.82 -16.86 16.77
CA ARG A 134 2.11 -16.49 16.16
C ARG A 134 1.88 -15.35 15.16
N LEU A 135 2.52 -14.20 15.39
CA LEU A 135 2.42 -13.01 14.56
C LEU A 135 3.74 -12.73 13.87
N GLU A 136 3.72 -12.71 12.56
CA GLU A 136 4.83 -12.34 11.71
C GLU A 136 4.53 -11.02 11.00
N GLY A 137 5.55 -10.21 10.76
CA GLY A 137 5.45 -8.96 10.01
C GLY A 137 6.52 -8.88 8.93
N LEU A 138 6.22 -8.19 7.85
CA LEU A 138 7.20 -7.85 6.83
C LEU A 138 7.01 -6.43 6.31
N ASP A 139 8.11 -5.80 5.96
CA ASP A 139 8.13 -4.53 5.26
C ASP A 139 9.33 -4.50 4.29
N VAL A 140 9.25 -3.68 3.25
CA VAL A 140 10.39 -3.47 2.33
C VAL A 140 11.45 -2.55 2.94
N SER A 141 11.04 -1.66 3.85
CA SER A 141 11.92 -0.72 4.55
C SER A 141 12.56 -1.39 5.76
N SER A 142 13.89 -1.44 5.75
CA SER A 142 14.66 -1.94 6.89
C SER A 142 14.50 -1.05 8.12
N ALA A 143 14.37 0.26 7.94
CA ALA A 143 14.18 1.22 9.02
C ALA A 143 12.80 1.04 9.71
N MET A 144 11.75 0.73 8.94
CA MET A 144 10.44 0.38 9.49
C MET A 144 10.48 -0.92 10.30
N VAL A 145 11.11 -1.96 9.76
CA VAL A 145 11.26 -3.26 10.45
C VAL A 145 12.01 -3.11 11.78
N GLU A 146 13.03 -2.26 11.86
CA GLU A 146 13.73 -1.98 13.12
C GLU A 146 12.82 -1.32 14.16
N GLN A 147 11.95 -0.39 13.76
CA GLN A 147 10.98 0.20 14.67
C GLN A 147 9.93 -0.83 15.13
N ALA A 148 9.42 -1.66 14.21
CA ALA A 148 8.52 -2.76 14.55
C ALA A 148 9.16 -3.75 15.52
N ARG A 149 10.47 -4.03 15.37
CA ARG A 149 11.23 -4.89 16.29
C ARG A 149 11.30 -4.30 17.69
N ALA A 150 11.52 -2.99 17.79
CA ALA A 150 11.55 -2.30 19.08
C ALA A 150 10.19 -2.35 19.82
N MET A 151 9.08 -2.51 19.09
CA MET A 151 7.75 -2.71 19.68
C MET A 151 7.60 -4.04 20.44
N GLY A 152 8.35 -5.08 20.05
CA GLY A 152 8.33 -6.39 20.73
C GLY A 152 7.03 -7.18 20.62
N VAL A 153 6.19 -6.90 19.61
CA VAL A 153 4.89 -7.55 19.44
C VAL A 153 4.88 -8.69 18.41
N TYR A 154 5.87 -8.72 17.51
CA TYR A 154 6.01 -9.75 16.49
C TYR A 154 6.90 -10.88 16.97
N ASP A 155 6.55 -12.11 16.62
CA ASP A 155 7.38 -13.30 16.86
C ASP A 155 8.51 -13.40 15.81
N GLU A 156 8.27 -12.86 14.60
CA GLU A 156 9.25 -12.81 13.51
C GLU A 156 9.01 -11.60 12.61
N LEU A 157 10.09 -10.98 12.14
CA LEU A 157 10.06 -9.82 11.27
C LEU A 157 11.01 -9.99 10.09
N HIS A 158 10.56 -9.61 8.89
CA HIS A 158 11.30 -9.79 7.64
C HIS A 158 11.43 -8.46 6.90
N VAL A 159 12.61 -8.16 6.39
CA VAL A 159 12.80 -7.12 5.36
C VAL A 159 12.63 -7.81 4.01
N ALA A 160 11.47 -7.63 3.37
CA ALA A 160 11.14 -8.37 2.15
C ALA A 160 10.03 -7.69 1.34
N GLU A 161 10.05 -7.93 0.02
CA GLU A 161 8.91 -7.63 -0.85
C GLU A 161 7.78 -8.65 -0.60
N LEU A 162 6.55 -8.15 -0.47
CA LEU A 162 5.41 -8.94 0.00
C LEU A 162 5.08 -10.14 -0.90
N LEU A 163 5.13 -9.95 -2.22
CA LEU A 163 4.77 -11.02 -3.16
C LEU A 163 5.85 -12.10 -3.23
N ALA A 164 7.13 -11.70 -3.17
CA ALA A 164 8.25 -12.62 -3.10
C ALA A 164 8.18 -13.47 -1.82
N HIS A 165 7.90 -12.85 -0.67
CA HIS A 165 7.76 -13.54 0.61
C HIS A 165 6.54 -14.50 0.60
N LEU A 166 5.37 -14.02 0.16
CA LEU A 166 4.18 -14.86 0.06
C LEU A 166 4.40 -16.09 -0.82
N ARG A 167 5.11 -15.95 -1.96
CA ARG A 167 5.39 -17.07 -2.87
C ARG A 167 6.23 -18.19 -2.26
N GLN A 168 7.10 -17.86 -1.32
CA GLN A 168 7.97 -18.83 -0.63
C GLN A 168 7.26 -19.54 0.54
N ARG A 169 6.16 -19.00 1.04
CA ARG A 169 5.44 -19.61 2.16
C ARG A 169 4.72 -20.91 1.75
N PRO A 170 4.61 -21.86 2.67
CA PRO A 170 3.78 -23.05 2.46
C PRO A 170 2.33 -22.67 2.19
N ALA A 171 1.65 -23.49 1.37
CA ALA A 171 0.21 -23.34 1.18
C ALA A 171 -0.54 -23.62 2.49
N ALA A 172 -1.69 -22.98 2.68
CA ALA A 172 -2.59 -23.16 3.82
C ALA A 172 -1.90 -23.01 5.20
N SER A 173 -0.90 -22.13 5.32
CA SER A 173 -0.10 -21.94 6.54
C SER A 173 -0.55 -20.74 7.39
N LEU A 174 -1.42 -19.87 6.90
CA LEU A 174 -1.83 -18.64 7.57
C LEU A 174 -3.33 -18.66 7.90
N ALA A 175 -3.67 -18.36 9.14
CA ALA A 175 -5.05 -18.15 9.57
C ALA A 175 -5.54 -16.72 9.33
N LEU A 176 -4.60 -15.75 9.28
CA LEU A 176 -4.88 -14.35 9.04
C LEU A 176 -3.76 -13.72 8.19
N VAL A 177 -4.14 -12.94 7.18
CA VAL A 177 -3.25 -12.04 6.44
C VAL A 177 -3.84 -10.65 6.53
N MET A 178 -3.02 -9.66 6.85
CA MET A 178 -3.44 -8.26 6.97
C MET A 178 -2.61 -7.35 6.07
N ALA A 179 -3.22 -6.26 5.59
CA ALA A 179 -2.54 -5.22 4.82
C ALA A 179 -3.26 -3.88 5.05
N ALA A 180 -2.81 -3.08 6.01
CA ALA A 180 -3.38 -1.77 6.29
C ALA A 180 -2.60 -0.68 5.55
N ASP A 181 -3.23 -0.02 4.60
CA ASP A 181 -2.68 1.07 3.78
C ASP A 181 -1.43 0.68 2.94
N VAL A 182 -1.35 -0.60 2.54
CA VAL A 182 -0.25 -1.17 1.74
C VAL A 182 -0.58 -1.12 0.26
N PHE A 183 -1.82 -1.43 -0.11
CA PHE A 183 -2.22 -1.56 -1.52
C PHE A 183 -2.37 -0.22 -2.24
N ILE A 184 -2.22 0.88 -1.53
CA ILE A 184 -2.03 2.20 -2.12
C ILE A 184 -0.69 2.32 -2.89
N TYR A 185 0.21 1.35 -2.78
CA TYR A 185 1.47 1.26 -3.54
C TYR A 185 1.47 0.15 -4.59
N LEU A 186 0.32 -0.48 -4.85
CA LEU A 186 0.18 -1.55 -5.83
C LEU A 186 -1.02 -1.28 -6.75
N GLY A 187 -0.78 -1.16 -8.05
CA GLY A 187 -1.84 -1.00 -9.05
C GLY A 187 -2.49 -2.32 -9.42
N ASP A 188 -1.68 -3.38 -9.58
CA ASP A 188 -2.19 -4.72 -9.87
C ASP A 188 -2.18 -5.59 -8.60
N LEU A 189 -3.37 -5.92 -8.11
CA LEU A 189 -3.56 -6.78 -6.95
C LEU A 189 -3.82 -8.25 -7.29
N ASP A 190 -3.99 -8.62 -8.58
CA ASP A 190 -4.28 -10.01 -8.97
C ASP A 190 -3.23 -11.01 -8.46
N PRO A 191 -1.91 -10.76 -8.61
CA PRO A 191 -0.89 -11.65 -8.09
C PRO A 191 -0.89 -11.75 -6.54
N VAL A 192 -1.27 -10.68 -5.85
CA VAL A 192 -1.36 -10.66 -4.39
C VAL A 192 -2.53 -11.52 -3.93
N PHE A 193 -3.71 -11.35 -4.53
CA PHE A 193 -4.89 -12.17 -4.23
C PHE A 193 -4.63 -13.66 -4.46
N ALA A 194 -3.97 -14.00 -5.57
CA ALA A 194 -3.54 -15.37 -5.86
C ALA A 194 -2.62 -15.94 -4.76
N ALA A 195 -1.59 -15.18 -4.37
CA ALA A 195 -0.60 -15.62 -3.39
C ALA A 195 -1.21 -15.71 -1.98
N VAL A 196 -2.02 -14.74 -1.57
CA VAL A 196 -2.76 -14.76 -0.31
C VAL A 196 -3.72 -15.95 -0.26
N ARG A 197 -4.52 -16.17 -1.32
CA ARG A 197 -5.44 -17.32 -1.37
C ARG A 197 -4.72 -18.65 -1.20
N ARG A 198 -3.56 -18.81 -1.80
CA ARG A 198 -2.74 -20.02 -1.68
C ARG A 198 -2.23 -20.23 -0.25
N THR A 199 -1.83 -19.16 0.43
CA THR A 199 -1.23 -19.23 1.77
C THR A 199 -2.27 -19.31 2.89
N LEU A 200 -3.50 -18.84 2.66
CA LEU A 200 -4.57 -18.93 3.65
C LEU A 200 -5.01 -20.37 3.88
N ALA A 201 -5.05 -20.76 5.15
CA ALA A 201 -5.69 -21.98 5.59
C ALA A 201 -7.20 -21.96 5.31
N PRO A 202 -7.88 -23.11 5.22
CA PRO A 202 -9.34 -23.14 5.14
C PRO A 202 -9.98 -22.36 6.29
N GLY A 203 -10.89 -21.44 5.98
CA GLY A 203 -11.49 -20.50 6.94
C GLY A 203 -10.58 -19.34 7.35
N GLY A 204 -9.36 -19.27 6.85
CA GLY A 204 -8.44 -18.14 7.09
C GLY A 204 -8.95 -16.85 6.49
N VAL A 205 -8.56 -15.72 7.07
CA VAL A 205 -9.08 -14.37 6.73
C VAL A 205 -7.98 -13.53 6.10
N PHE A 206 -8.35 -12.75 5.09
CA PHE A 206 -7.57 -11.69 4.49
C PHE A 206 -8.24 -10.35 4.76
N ALA A 207 -7.63 -9.50 5.59
CA ALA A 207 -8.15 -8.20 5.98
C ALA A 207 -7.26 -7.08 5.42
N PHE A 208 -7.83 -6.13 4.71
CA PHE A 208 -7.05 -5.05 4.09
C PHE A 208 -7.84 -3.76 3.90
N SER A 209 -7.12 -2.66 3.73
CA SER A 209 -7.68 -1.38 3.30
C SER A 209 -7.15 -0.96 1.94
N VAL A 210 -7.96 -0.19 1.21
CA VAL A 210 -7.59 0.48 -0.05
C VAL A 210 -8.16 1.89 -0.08
N GLU A 211 -7.54 2.80 -0.82
CA GLU A 211 -8.22 4.03 -1.24
C GLU A 211 -9.29 3.73 -2.28
N THR A 212 -10.40 4.47 -2.23
CA THR A 212 -11.52 4.29 -3.18
C THR A 212 -11.21 4.96 -4.50
N ALA A 213 -11.26 4.19 -5.60
CA ALA A 213 -11.11 4.72 -6.96
C ALA A 213 -12.33 5.60 -7.36
N PRO A 214 -12.16 6.51 -8.32
CA PRO A 214 -13.28 7.25 -8.91
C PRO A 214 -14.37 6.30 -9.43
N PRO A 215 -15.65 6.73 -9.42
CA PRO A 215 -16.73 5.92 -9.94
C PRO A 215 -16.47 5.44 -11.37
N GLY A 216 -16.66 4.13 -11.59
CA GLY A 216 -16.47 3.49 -12.90
C GLY A 216 -15.04 3.03 -13.20
N SER A 217 -14.05 3.41 -12.40
CA SER A 217 -12.67 2.94 -12.57
C SER A 217 -12.39 1.69 -11.74
N ALA A 218 -11.71 0.72 -12.33
CA ALA A 218 -11.21 -0.47 -11.63
C ALA A 218 -10.00 -0.10 -10.75
N VAL A 219 -9.05 0.65 -11.32
CA VAL A 219 -7.84 1.13 -10.65
C VAL A 219 -7.57 2.56 -11.12
N ALA A 220 -7.05 3.39 -10.22
CA ALA A 220 -6.58 4.74 -10.56
C ALA A 220 -5.26 5.04 -9.86
N LEU A 221 -4.34 5.70 -10.56
CA LEU A 221 -3.15 6.30 -9.96
C LEU A 221 -3.42 7.79 -9.71
N ARG A 222 -3.41 8.17 -8.43
CA ARG A 222 -3.77 9.51 -7.99
C ARG A 222 -2.58 10.48 -8.11
N PRO A 223 -2.84 11.80 -8.15
CA PRO A 223 -1.77 12.81 -8.10
C PRO A 223 -0.86 12.72 -6.87
N THR A 224 -1.35 12.10 -5.79
CA THR A 224 -0.56 11.78 -4.58
C THR A 224 0.47 10.67 -4.79
N ALA A 225 0.56 10.10 -6.00
CA ALA A 225 1.39 8.93 -6.28
C ALA A 225 0.94 7.68 -5.50
N ARG A 226 -0.36 7.53 -5.28
CA ARG A 226 -1.00 6.37 -4.63
C ARG A 226 -2.05 5.76 -5.54
N TYR A 227 -2.19 4.45 -5.43
CA TYR A 227 -3.23 3.71 -6.15
C TYR A 227 -4.52 3.69 -5.34
N ALA A 228 -5.63 3.76 -6.07
CA ALA A 228 -6.97 3.60 -5.54
C ALA A 228 -7.68 2.48 -6.32
N HIS A 229 -8.54 1.73 -5.64
CA HIS A 229 -9.18 0.53 -6.21
C HIS A 229 -10.71 0.63 -6.13
N GLY A 230 -11.36 0.21 -7.21
CA GLY A 230 -12.82 0.17 -7.31
C GLY A 230 -13.41 -1.06 -6.62
N GLN A 231 -14.56 -0.92 -5.96
CA GLN A 231 -15.21 -2.01 -5.26
C GLN A 231 -15.51 -3.20 -6.18
N ALA A 232 -16.14 -2.96 -7.34
CA ALA A 232 -16.46 -4.02 -8.28
C ALA A 232 -15.22 -4.78 -8.80
N HIS A 233 -14.08 -4.08 -8.93
CA HIS A 233 -12.82 -4.71 -9.28
C HIS A 233 -12.32 -5.65 -8.18
N LEU A 234 -12.38 -5.23 -6.91
CA LEU A 234 -11.99 -6.06 -5.76
C LEU A 234 -12.90 -7.26 -5.57
N GLU A 235 -14.22 -7.10 -5.79
CA GLU A 235 -15.20 -8.20 -5.81
C GLU A 235 -14.86 -9.22 -6.91
N ALA A 236 -14.52 -8.75 -8.11
CA ALA A 236 -14.11 -9.61 -9.21
C ALA A 236 -12.81 -10.37 -8.93
N LEU A 237 -11.81 -9.72 -8.30
CA LEU A 237 -10.58 -10.37 -7.85
C LEU A 237 -10.86 -11.43 -6.79
N ALA A 238 -11.68 -11.12 -5.78
CA ALA A 238 -12.06 -12.07 -4.75
C ALA A 238 -12.73 -13.31 -5.36
N ALA A 239 -13.72 -13.11 -6.24
CA ALA A 239 -14.41 -14.20 -6.93
C ALA A 239 -13.46 -15.04 -7.79
N ARG A 240 -12.57 -14.40 -8.56
CA ARG A 240 -11.58 -15.07 -9.42
C ARG A 240 -10.68 -16.02 -8.63
N HIS A 241 -10.27 -15.60 -7.43
CA HIS A 241 -9.38 -16.39 -6.59
C HIS A 241 -10.11 -17.25 -5.55
N GLY A 242 -11.45 -17.34 -5.62
CA GLY A 242 -12.24 -18.16 -4.71
C GLY A 242 -12.15 -17.70 -3.25
N LEU A 243 -12.03 -16.39 -3.03
CA LEU A 243 -12.20 -15.76 -1.74
C LEU A 243 -13.65 -15.28 -1.61
N VAL A 244 -14.23 -15.44 -0.43
CA VAL A 244 -15.61 -15.04 -0.16
C VAL A 244 -15.63 -13.96 0.92
N PRO A 245 -16.58 -13.02 0.92
CA PRO A 245 -16.70 -12.05 2.01
C PRO A 245 -16.87 -12.75 3.38
N ALA A 246 -16.00 -12.44 4.33
CA ALA A 246 -16.17 -12.81 5.73
C ALA A 246 -17.16 -11.89 6.44
N CYS A 247 -17.20 -10.62 6.04
CA CYS A 247 -18.24 -9.64 6.30
C CYS A 247 -18.34 -8.67 5.10
N ALA A 248 -19.37 -7.84 5.08
CA ALA A 248 -19.51 -6.84 4.02
C ALA A 248 -18.35 -5.84 4.05
N PRO A 249 -17.87 -5.37 2.87
CA PRO A 249 -16.89 -4.30 2.84
C PRO A 249 -17.50 -3.01 3.40
N GLU A 250 -16.69 -2.20 4.07
CA GLU A 250 -17.11 -0.96 4.69
C GLU A 250 -16.40 0.24 4.06
N ALA A 251 -17.16 1.29 3.73
CA ALA A 251 -16.59 2.58 3.34
C ALA A 251 -16.15 3.35 4.60
N ALA A 252 -14.96 3.96 4.55
CA ALA A 252 -14.43 4.69 5.69
C ALA A 252 -13.55 5.88 5.25
N THR A 253 -13.33 6.82 6.15
CA THR A 253 -12.23 7.78 6.05
C THR A 253 -10.99 7.14 6.68
N LEU A 254 -9.98 6.85 5.87
CA LEU A 254 -8.75 6.18 6.34
C LEU A 254 -7.82 7.14 7.08
N ARG A 255 -7.75 8.39 6.61
CA ARG A 255 -6.92 9.48 7.13
C ARG A 255 -7.37 10.84 6.57
N LEU A 256 -6.77 11.90 7.07
CA LEU A 256 -6.91 13.24 6.50
C LEU A 256 -5.63 13.63 5.75
N GLU A 257 -5.76 14.10 4.52
CA GLU A 257 -4.67 14.74 3.76
C GLU A 257 -5.03 16.19 3.49
N GLN A 258 -4.17 17.12 3.89
CA GLN A 258 -4.47 18.57 3.83
C GLN A 258 -5.85 18.91 4.44
N ARG A 259 -6.20 18.26 5.54
CA ARG A 259 -7.52 18.34 6.23
C ARG A 259 -8.72 17.85 5.41
N GLN A 260 -8.49 17.17 4.29
CA GLN A 260 -9.55 16.54 3.49
C GLN A 260 -9.59 15.04 3.77
N PRO A 261 -10.79 14.45 3.92
CA PRO A 261 -10.91 13.02 4.16
C PRO A 261 -10.47 12.21 2.94
N VAL A 262 -9.61 11.23 3.16
CA VAL A 262 -9.25 10.24 2.16
C VAL A 262 -10.24 9.08 2.29
N ALA A 263 -11.14 8.98 1.30
CA ALA A 263 -12.11 7.91 1.23
C ALA A 263 -11.44 6.57 0.92
N GLY A 264 -11.77 5.55 1.68
CA GLY A 264 -11.28 4.19 1.49
C GLY A 264 -12.33 3.14 1.73
N GLN A 265 -11.93 1.90 1.58
CA GLN A 265 -12.71 0.70 1.80
C GLN A 265 -11.93 -0.27 2.67
N LEU A 266 -12.64 -0.90 3.58
CA LEU A 266 -12.14 -1.97 4.45
C LEU A 266 -12.73 -3.28 3.97
N TRP A 267 -11.89 -4.30 3.86
CA TRP A 267 -12.24 -5.60 3.31
C TRP A 267 -11.83 -6.73 4.23
N TRP A 268 -12.71 -7.72 4.36
CA TRP A 268 -12.47 -8.98 5.06
C TRP A 268 -12.94 -10.12 4.18
N LEU A 269 -12.00 -10.82 3.58
CA LEU A 269 -12.25 -11.96 2.71
C LEU A 269 -11.81 -13.24 3.41
N ALA A 270 -12.47 -14.35 3.18
CA ALA A 270 -12.11 -15.64 3.74
C ALA A 270 -11.82 -16.66 2.65
N ALA A 271 -10.83 -17.52 2.88
CA ALA A 271 -10.73 -18.77 2.15
C ALA A 271 -11.89 -19.69 2.60
N PRO A 272 -12.65 -20.31 1.68
CA PRO A 272 -13.72 -21.23 2.06
C PRO A 272 -13.23 -22.31 3.04
N ALA A 273 -14.02 -22.61 4.05
CA ALA A 273 -13.76 -23.75 4.94
C ALA A 273 -13.79 -25.03 4.09
N GLN A 274 -12.97 -26.01 4.46
CA GLN A 274 -13.11 -27.35 3.87
C GLN A 274 -14.50 -27.87 4.26
N GLN A 275 -15.31 -28.18 3.24
CA GLN A 275 -16.50 -28.99 3.49
C GLN A 275 -16.01 -30.34 4.00
N GLU A 276 -16.38 -30.70 5.21
CA GLU A 276 -16.25 -32.09 5.65
C GLU A 276 -17.00 -32.95 4.60
N ARG A 277 -16.27 -33.73 3.84
CA ARG A 277 -16.92 -34.74 3.00
C ARG A 277 -17.60 -35.71 3.94
N PRO A 278 -18.89 -35.99 3.75
CA PRO A 278 -19.63 -36.95 4.54
C PRO A 278 -19.05 -38.34 4.42
#